data_4318e9e4679992ae0c81ca34633a4d43
#
_entry.id   4318e9e4679992ae0c81ca34633a4d43
#
_cell.length_a   1.000
_cell.length_b   1.000
_cell.length_c   1.000
_cell.angle_alpha   90.00
_cell.angle_beta   90.00
_cell.angle_gamma   90.00
#
_symmetry.space_group_name_H-M   'P 1'
#
loop_
_entity.id
_entity.type
_entity.pdbx_description
1 polymer ?
#
loop_
_entity_poly.entity_id
_entity_poly.type
_entity_poly.pdbx_seq_one_letter_code
_entity_poly.pdbx_strand_id
1 'polypeptide(L)'
;MCRYVLAVLFCMTSCAIADEFEESEDDLDMFVVVPHLEDRELGEHNVDEGGVPVVWDHPLPFFGQEVTELGFELPLPFGISIVPATFEQDLILRDLNLGLQGEADRPIDAVNFQNPSVRNTALQLKFDAWLFPFMNVFATVGRVDGRATIPLTVLGSDVLPEQCDRQLGAPDLCDREFSATAKPNYDGTNWSIGTVLAMGWEQFFVVLPIVYAVSDIDLLDTDVDALNISPRFGINVDLDSLGDLSLFLGATYLKAEVEVAGDITFDTGLRPGESTTLSYRLVEENSDAWNGLLGANWQVTPAWGVMLEIGAGGTRTDVIAGVTYRF
;
A
#
# COMPACT_ATOMS: atom_id res chain seq x y z
N MET A 1 21.32 28.20 -2.27
CA MET A 1 20.69 27.67 -1.05
C MET A 1 20.08 26.28 -1.25
N CYS A 2 19.80 25.86 -2.47
CA CYS A 2 19.22 24.54 -2.79
C CYS A 2 20.19 23.34 -2.64
N ARG A 3 21.49 23.56 -2.60
CA ARG A 3 22.53 22.51 -2.51
C ARG A 3 22.56 21.73 -1.18
N TYR A 4 21.94 22.23 -0.11
CA TYR A 4 22.01 21.59 1.22
C TYR A 4 20.84 20.69 1.57
N VAL A 5 19.70 20.78 0.90
CA VAL A 5 18.52 19.96 1.22
C VAL A 5 18.65 18.55 0.64
N LEU A 6 19.39 18.39 -0.45
CA LEU A 6 19.59 17.08 -1.09
C LEU A 6 20.65 16.22 -0.43
N ALA A 7 21.65 16.85 0.21
CA ALA A 7 22.73 16.15 0.92
C ALA A 7 22.23 15.39 2.17
N VAL A 8 21.10 15.80 2.76
CA VAL A 8 20.55 15.17 3.96
C VAL A 8 19.78 13.88 3.63
N LEU A 9 19.16 13.79 2.47
CA LEU A 9 18.44 12.56 2.06
C LEU A 9 19.41 11.46 1.58
N PHE A 10 20.58 11.82 1.06
CA PHE A 10 21.58 10.86 0.57
C PHE A 10 22.49 10.32 1.68
N CYS A 11 22.56 11.02 2.83
CA CYS A 11 23.48 10.65 3.92
C CYS A 11 22.94 9.55 4.84
N MET A 12 21.68 9.12 4.71
CA MET A 12 21.12 8.03 5.51
C MET A 12 21.24 6.63 4.89
N THR A 13 21.69 6.52 3.64
CA THR A 13 21.86 5.21 2.97
C THR A 13 23.29 4.87 2.55
N SER A 14 24.27 5.75 2.81
CA SER A 14 25.66 5.55 2.38
C SER A 14 26.64 5.42 3.55
N CYS A 15 26.46 4.40 4.38
CA CYS A 15 27.46 4.00 5.36
C CYS A 15 28.03 2.59 5.11
N ALA A 16 28.08 2.15 3.86
CA ALA A 16 28.87 0.97 3.44
C ALA A 16 29.03 1.02 1.93
N ILE A 17 30.01 1.70 1.42
CA ILE A 17 30.84 1.45 0.22
C ILE A 17 31.53 2.80 -0.08
N ALA A 18 32.64 3.03 0.60
CA ALA A 18 33.59 4.05 0.20
C ALA A 18 34.85 3.29 -0.21
N ASP A 19 35.02 3.13 -1.51
CA ASP A 19 36.34 3.24 -2.17
C ASP A 19 36.15 3.23 -3.68
N GLU A 20 36.84 4.17 -4.32
CA GLU A 20 37.05 4.30 -5.77
C GLU A 20 35.86 4.75 -6.64
N PHE A 21 35.62 6.05 -6.66
CA PHE A 21 35.21 6.72 -7.91
C PHE A 21 35.94 8.07 -8.03
N GLU A 22 36.78 8.18 -9.07
CA GLU A 22 37.40 9.42 -9.51
C GLU A 22 36.33 10.47 -9.88
N GLU A 23 36.56 11.70 -9.38
CA GLU A 23 35.78 12.89 -9.74
C GLU A 23 35.84 13.14 -11.27
N SER A 24 34.73 12.93 -11.95
CA SER A 24 34.44 13.68 -13.15
C SER A 24 33.39 14.74 -12.75
N GLU A 25 33.81 15.99 -12.74
CA GLU A 25 32.92 17.15 -12.70
C GLU A 25 32.15 17.22 -14.02
N ASP A 26 31.02 16.49 -14.09
CA ASP A 26 29.97 16.78 -15.05
C ASP A 26 28.70 17.08 -14.24
N ASP A 27 28.17 18.27 -14.46
CA ASP A 27 27.01 18.83 -13.80
C ASP A 27 25.81 17.87 -13.86
N LEU A 28 25.49 17.28 -12.72
CA LEU A 28 24.23 16.55 -12.50
C LEU A 28 23.12 17.58 -12.28
N ASP A 29 22.55 18.04 -13.36
CA ASP A 29 21.28 18.77 -13.34
C ASP A 29 20.15 17.81 -12.95
N MET A 30 19.77 17.85 -11.69
CA MET A 30 18.74 16.98 -11.09
C MET A 30 17.41 17.72 -11.02
N PHE A 31 16.43 17.35 -11.84
CA PHE A 31 15.15 18.05 -11.94
C PHE A 31 13.90 17.16 -11.86
N VAL A 32 12.85 17.76 -11.46
CA VAL A 32 11.42 17.54 -11.30
C VAL A 32 10.78 16.65 -12.37
N VAL A 33 9.84 15.80 -11.97
CA VAL A 33 8.98 15.03 -12.92
C VAL A 33 8.12 16.01 -13.70
N VAL A 34 8.51 16.23 -14.94
CA VAL A 34 7.75 16.98 -15.91
C VAL A 34 7.61 16.12 -17.15
N PRO A 35 6.41 15.87 -17.62
CA PRO A 35 6.25 15.30 -18.96
C PRO A 35 6.82 16.30 -19.97
N HIS A 36 7.70 15.80 -20.79
CA HIS A 36 8.20 16.46 -21.99
C HIS A 36 9.23 17.60 -21.84
N LEU A 37 10.50 17.24 -21.96
CA LEU A 37 11.55 18.15 -22.38
C LEU A 37 11.80 17.92 -23.89
N GLU A 38 11.31 18.80 -24.73
CA GLU A 38 11.95 19.01 -26.04
C GLU A 38 13.37 19.51 -25.81
N ASP A 39 14.30 19.22 -26.74
CA ASP A 39 15.70 19.66 -26.75
C ASP A 39 15.82 21.20 -26.62
N ARG A 40 15.57 21.75 -25.44
CA ARG A 40 15.77 23.16 -25.10
C ARG A 40 17.06 23.32 -24.33
N GLU A 41 17.95 24.15 -24.85
CA GLU A 41 19.15 24.57 -24.11
C GLU A 41 18.71 25.26 -22.79
N LEU A 42 19.25 24.76 -21.65
CA LEU A 42 19.10 25.37 -20.35
C LEU A 42 19.43 26.87 -20.39
N GLY A 43 18.44 27.73 -20.21
CA GLY A 43 18.61 29.19 -20.20
C GLY A 43 17.74 29.94 -21.21
N GLU A 44 17.00 29.29 -22.11
CA GLU A 44 15.93 29.96 -22.84
C GLU A 44 14.70 30.11 -21.93
N HIS A 45 14.28 31.35 -21.67
CA HIS A 45 13.04 31.60 -20.94
C HIS A 45 11.88 30.92 -21.67
N ASN A 46 11.07 30.16 -20.92
CA ASN A 46 9.85 29.57 -21.43
C ASN A 46 8.92 30.70 -21.88
N VAL A 47 8.71 30.79 -23.17
CA VAL A 47 7.83 31.81 -23.78
C VAL A 47 6.71 31.10 -24.53
N ASP A 48 5.50 31.68 -24.47
CA ASP A 48 4.36 31.21 -25.25
C ASP A 48 4.59 31.40 -26.77
N GLU A 49 3.67 30.92 -27.61
CA GLU A 49 3.72 31.13 -29.08
C GLU A 49 3.84 32.59 -29.51
N GLY A 50 3.54 33.53 -28.61
CA GLY A 50 3.66 34.99 -28.82
C GLY A 50 4.98 35.59 -28.32
N GLY A 51 5.90 34.79 -27.76
CA GLY A 51 7.15 35.27 -27.16
C GLY A 51 6.98 35.93 -25.79
N VAL A 52 5.87 35.69 -25.10
CA VAL A 52 5.61 36.19 -23.74
C VAL A 52 6.06 35.18 -22.73
N PRO A 53 6.78 35.55 -21.64
CA PRO A 53 7.16 34.61 -20.60
C PRO A 53 5.92 33.93 -20.00
N VAL A 54 5.99 32.59 -19.87
CA VAL A 54 4.94 31.81 -19.23
C VAL A 54 4.91 32.16 -17.74
N VAL A 55 3.75 32.56 -17.23
CA VAL A 55 3.54 32.93 -15.83
C VAL A 55 2.80 31.81 -15.12
N TRP A 56 3.35 31.35 -14.00
CA TRP A 56 2.67 30.42 -13.10
C TRP A 56 1.67 31.16 -12.22
N ASP A 57 0.38 31.07 -12.57
CA ASP A 57 -0.72 31.81 -11.89
C ASP A 57 -1.41 30.98 -10.80
N HIS A 58 -0.65 30.15 -10.08
CA HIS A 58 -1.18 29.34 -8.98
C HIS A 58 -0.36 29.54 -7.70
N PRO A 59 -0.98 29.41 -6.49
CA PRO A 59 -0.27 29.58 -5.22
C PRO A 59 0.70 28.45 -4.90
N LEU A 60 0.56 27.30 -5.54
CA LEU A 60 1.39 26.10 -5.42
C LEU A 60 1.74 25.55 -6.80
N PRO A 61 2.80 24.73 -6.93
CA PRO A 61 3.81 24.44 -5.89
C PRO A 61 4.66 25.66 -5.56
N PHE A 62 5.25 25.66 -4.36
CA PHE A 62 6.31 26.63 -4.04
C PHE A 62 7.44 26.48 -5.06
N PHE A 63 7.99 27.60 -5.53
CA PHE A 63 8.97 27.67 -6.63
C PHE A 63 8.41 27.30 -8.00
N GLY A 64 7.08 27.35 -8.17
CA GLY A 64 6.44 27.04 -9.45
C GLY A 64 6.87 27.98 -10.56
N GLN A 65 6.99 29.29 -10.31
CA GLN A 65 7.42 30.28 -11.29
C GLN A 65 8.88 30.02 -11.72
N GLU A 66 9.79 29.78 -10.78
CA GLU A 66 11.21 29.52 -11.04
C GLU A 66 11.40 28.28 -11.90
N VAL A 67 10.62 27.23 -11.64
CA VAL A 67 10.69 25.99 -12.40
C VAL A 67 10.10 26.13 -13.80
N THR A 68 8.99 26.89 -13.92
CA THR A 68 8.37 27.22 -15.22
C THR A 68 9.31 28.08 -16.08
N GLU A 69 10.04 29.02 -15.48
CA GLU A 69 11.05 29.83 -16.18
C GLU A 69 12.22 28.99 -16.71
N LEU A 70 12.53 27.85 -16.07
CA LEU A 70 13.52 26.87 -16.54
C LEU A 70 13.00 25.99 -17.68
N GLY A 71 11.75 26.16 -18.13
CA GLY A 71 11.16 25.43 -19.23
C GLY A 71 10.42 24.16 -18.83
N PHE A 72 10.19 23.93 -17.52
CA PHE A 72 9.46 22.75 -17.06
C PHE A 72 7.95 23.04 -16.99
N GLU A 73 7.16 22.06 -17.41
CA GLU A 73 5.71 22.08 -17.22
C GLU A 73 5.37 21.47 -15.85
N LEU A 74 4.51 22.15 -15.09
CA LEU A 74 4.06 21.71 -13.79
C LEU A 74 2.61 21.21 -13.85
N PRO A 75 2.26 20.16 -13.12
CA PRO A 75 0.87 19.75 -12.99
C PRO A 75 0.07 20.80 -12.22
N LEU A 76 -1.22 20.92 -12.51
CA LEU A 76 -2.13 21.73 -11.71
C LEU A 76 -2.04 21.35 -10.23
N PRO A 77 -2.04 22.32 -9.31
CA PRO A 77 -1.56 22.11 -7.94
C PRO A 77 -2.43 21.20 -7.08
N PHE A 78 -3.74 21.21 -7.29
CA PHE A 78 -4.68 20.45 -6.46
C PHE A 78 -5.31 19.30 -7.25
N GLY A 79 -5.56 18.18 -6.58
CA GLY A 79 -6.20 17.02 -7.19
C GLY A 79 -7.27 16.41 -6.30
N ILE A 80 -8.32 15.90 -6.95
CA ILE A 80 -9.33 15.05 -6.34
C ILE A 80 -9.40 13.79 -7.17
N SER A 81 -9.32 12.61 -6.52
CA SER A 81 -9.34 11.32 -7.23
C SER A 81 -10.31 10.34 -6.59
N ILE A 82 -10.90 9.49 -7.42
CA ILE A 82 -11.60 8.29 -6.99
C ILE A 82 -10.69 7.10 -7.30
N VAL A 83 -10.41 6.28 -6.27
CA VAL A 83 -9.42 5.19 -6.34
C VAL A 83 -10.05 3.89 -5.88
N PRO A 84 -10.62 3.08 -6.79
CA PRO A 84 -10.94 1.69 -6.52
C PRO A 84 -9.67 0.84 -6.48
N ALA A 85 -9.62 -0.10 -5.53
CA ALA A 85 -8.54 -1.05 -5.37
C ALA A 85 -9.05 -2.42 -4.95
N THR A 86 -8.37 -3.47 -5.37
CA THR A 86 -8.59 -4.82 -4.86
C THR A 86 -7.24 -5.48 -4.64
N PHE A 87 -7.14 -6.25 -3.56
CA PHE A 87 -5.95 -7.04 -3.30
C PHE A 87 -6.32 -8.38 -2.65
N GLU A 88 -5.52 -9.38 -2.95
CA GLU A 88 -5.55 -10.72 -2.36
C GLU A 88 -4.15 -11.05 -1.89
N GLN A 89 -4.03 -11.54 -0.65
CA GLN A 89 -2.73 -11.90 -0.11
C GLN A 89 -2.85 -13.10 0.84
N ASP A 90 -1.76 -13.89 0.88
CA ASP A 90 -1.55 -14.93 1.88
C ASP A 90 -1.06 -14.30 3.19
N LEU A 91 -1.50 -14.88 4.29
CA LEU A 91 -1.23 -14.40 5.64
C LEU A 91 -0.37 -15.38 6.42
N ILE A 92 0.33 -14.86 7.41
CA ILE A 92 0.93 -15.63 8.50
C ILE A 92 0.13 -15.32 9.77
N LEU A 93 -0.40 -16.37 10.39
CA LEU A 93 -1.09 -16.28 11.67
C LEU A 93 -0.18 -16.81 12.76
N ARG A 94 0.00 -16.02 13.81
CA ARG A 94 0.89 -16.31 14.95
C ARG A 94 0.17 -16.09 16.27
N ASP A 95 0.76 -16.60 17.35
CA ASP A 95 0.36 -16.32 18.74
C ASP A 95 -1.12 -16.60 19.00
N LEU A 96 -1.64 -17.72 18.43
CA LEU A 96 -3.02 -18.10 18.63
C LEU A 96 -3.25 -18.42 20.11
N ASN A 97 -4.16 -17.68 20.72
CA ASN A 97 -4.71 -17.95 22.04
C ASN A 97 -6.16 -18.37 21.88
N LEU A 98 -6.54 -19.44 22.54
CA LEU A 98 -7.92 -19.94 22.59
C LEU A 98 -8.41 -19.99 24.02
N GLY A 99 -9.72 -19.80 24.17
CA GLY A 99 -10.39 -19.92 25.47
C GLY A 99 -11.88 -20.19 25.30
N LEU A 100 -12.53 -20.55 26.38
CA LEU A 100 -13.97 -20.80 26.41
C LEU A 100 -14.67 -19.60 27.06
N GLN A 101 -15.80 -19.18 26.47
CA GLN A 101 -16.69 -18.18 27.05
C GLN A 101 -16.08 -16.77 27.27
N GLY A 102 -15.26 -16.29 26.32
CA GLY A 102 -14.71 -14.93 26.34
C GLY A 102 -13.32 -14.78 26.94
N GLU A 103 -12.71 -15.85 27.43
CA GLU A 103 -11.34 -15.86 27.96
C GLU A 103 -10.40 -16.59 27.02
N ALA A 104 -9.71 -15.85 26.10
CA ALA A 104 -8.70 -16.40 25.18
C ALA A 104 -7.31 -16.35 25.83
N ASP A 105 -7.10 -17.13 26.91
CA ASP A 105 -5.90 -17.02 27.74
C ASP A 105 -4.90 -18.17 27.55
N ARG A 106 -5.21 -19.17 26.73
CA ARG A 106 -4.34 -20.33 26.56
C ARG A 106 -3.65 -20.26 25.20
N PRO A 107 -2.31 -20.11 25.16
CA PRO A 107 -1.56 -20.25 23.92
C PRO A 107 -1.67 -21.68 23.42
N ILE A 108 -1.95 -21.84 22.14
CA ILE A 108 -1.98 -23.14 21.47
C ILE A 108 -0.93 -23.16 20.35
N ASP A 109 0.18 -23.84 20.61
CA ASP A 109 1.29 -23.99 19.64
C ASP A 109 1.00 -25.03 18.55
N ALA A 110 -0.10 -25.80 18.67
CA ALA A 110 -0.37 -26.97 17.85
C ALA A 110 -1.41 -26.76 16.74
N VAL A 111 -1.90 -25.52 16.52
CA VAL A 111 -2.82 -25.27 15.40
C VAL A 111 -2.04 -25.09 14.11
N ASN A 112 -2.34 -25.95 13.14
CA ASN A 112 -1.79 -25.84 11.80
C ASN A 112 -2.76 -25.05 10.90
N PHE A 113 -2.35 -23.83 10.53
CA PHE A 113 -3.05 -23.00 9.54
C PHE A 113 -2.53 -23.37 8.14
N GLN A 114 -3.42 -23.78 7.27
CA GLN A 114 -3.08 -24.16 5.89
C GLN A 114 -3.36 -22.99 4.95
N ASN A 115 -2.33 -22.18 4.67
CA ASN A 115 -2.41 -21.06 3.73
C ASN A 115 -3.62 -20.14 3.96
N PRO A 116 -3.70 -19.45 5.10
CA PRO A 116 -4.73 -18.46 5.30
C PRO A 116 -4.54 -17.31 4.31
N SER A 117 -5.65 -16.78 3.81
CA SER A 117 -5.63 -15.72 2.81
C SER A 117 -6.73 -14.70 3.06
N VAL A 118 -6.51 -13.48 2.59
CA VAL A 118 -7.46 -12.38 2.65
C VAL A 118 -7.65 -11.77 1.27
N ARG A 119 -8.90 -11.40 0.96
CA ARG A 119 -9.24 -10.61 -0.22
C ARG A 119 -10.00 -9.37 0.21
N ASN A 120 -9.51 -8.20 -0.19
CA ASN A 120 -10.10 -6.91 0.10
C ASN A 120 -10.44 -6.15 -1.18
N THR A 121 -11.50 -5.36 -1.10
CA THR A 121 -11.88 -4.37 -2.10
C THR A 121 -12.08 -3.04 -1.39
N ALA A 122 -11.48 -1.98 -1.90
CA ALA A 122 -11.58 -0.65 -1.34
C ALA A 122 -12.04 0.36 -2.40
N LEU A 123 -12.76 1.36 -1.95
CA LEU A 123 -13.10 2.55 -2.73
C LEU A 123 -12.71 3.77 -1.90
N GLN A 124 -11.77 4.55 -2.42
CA GLN A 124 -11.23 5.70 -1.71
C GLN A 124 -11.44 6.99 -2.49
N LEU A 125 -11.69 8.06 -1.77
CA LEU A 125 -11.62 9.43 -2.24
C LEU A 125 -10.28 10.01 -1.77
N LYS A 126 -9.47 10.49 -2.72
CA LYS A 126 -8.16 11.07 -2.47
C LYS A 126 -8.20 12.57 -2.76
N PHE A 127 -7.57 13.35 -1.90
CA PHE A 127 -7.27 14.77 -2.08
C PHE A 127 -5.76 14.94 -2.05
N ASP A 128 -5.20 15.63 -3.03
CA ASP A 128 -3.77 15.86 -3.12
C ASP A 128 -3.41 17.29 -3.49
N ALA A 129 -2.19 17.68 -3.10
CA ALA A 129 -1.61 18.98 -3.46
C ALA A 129 -0.10 18.84 -3.73
N TRP A 130 0.37 19.46 -4.82
CA TRP A 130 1.79 19.66 -5.07
C TRP A 130 2.30 20.79 -4.21
N LEU A 131 3.03 20.49 -3.13
CA LEU A 131 3.64 21.51 -2.28
C LEU A 131 4.93 22.06 -2.90
N PHE A 132 5.72 21.20 -3.48
CA PHE A 132 6.93 21.53 -4.22
C PHE A 132 6.89 20.83 -5.59
N PRO A 133 7.62 21.30 -6.58
CA PRO A 133 7.67 20.66 -7.89
C PRO A 133 8.02 19.17 -7.87
N PHE A 134 8.75 18.74 -6.84
CA PHE A 134 9.19 17.36 -6.62
C PHE A 134 8.40 16.61 -5.52
N MET A 135 7.41 17.26 -4.88
CA MET A 135 6.71 16.67 -3.74
C MET A 135 5.21 16.97 -3.75
N ASN A 136 4.44 15.91 -3.87
CA ASN A 136 2.99 15.92 -3.70
C ASN A 136 2.63 15.34 -2.32
N VAL A 137 1.66 15.92 -1.63
CA VAL A 137 1.09 15.38 -0.39
C VAL A 137 -0.38 15.05 -0.61
N PHE A 138 -0.88 14.04 0.08
CA PHE A 138 -2.26 13.63 -0.08
C PHE A 138 -2.85 13.03 1.19
N ALA A 139 -4.17 13.02 1.22
CA ALA A 139 -4.96 12.26 2.17
C ALA A 139 -6.04 11.47 1.44
N THR A 140 -6.40 10.30 1.98
CA THR A 140 -7.52 9.50 1.46
C THR A 140 -8.49 9.17 2.58
N VAL A 141 -9.74 8.97 2.19
CA VAL A 141 -10.79 8.40 3.03
C VAL A 141 -11.65 7.50 2.16
N GLY A 142 -12.05 6.34 2.70
CA GLY A 142 -12.85 5.40 1.93
C GLY A 142 -13.41 4.27 2.76
N ARG A 143 -13.95 3.29 2.04
CA ARG A 143 -14.46 2.04 2.60
C ARG A 143 -13.64 0.87 2.11
N VAL A 144 -13.55 -0.14 2.98
CA VAL A 144 -12.96 -1.43 2.67
C VAL A 144 -13.98 -2.51 2.99
N ASP A 145 -14.12 -3.47 2.08
CA ASP A 145 -14.89 -4.70 2.26
C ASP A 145 -13.94 -5.87 2.07
N GLY A 146 -13.94 -6.81 3.01
CA GLY A 146 -12.99 -7.90 3.01
C GLY A 146 -13.59 -9.25 3.35
N ARG A 147 -12.84 -10.28 2.98
CA ARG A 147 -13.11 -11.66 3.36
C ARG A 147 -11.81 -12.37 3.64
N ALA A 148 -11.70 -12.97 4.83
CA ALA A 148 -10.63 -13.90 5.12
C ALA A 148 -11.06 -15.35 4.86
N THR A 149 -10.11 -16.21 4.53
CA THR A 149 -10.27 -17.66 4.45
C THR A 149 -9.17 -18.28 5.28
N ILE A 150 -9.57 -18.92 6.38
CA ILE A 150 -8.66 -19.43 7.39
C ILE A 150 -8.93 -20.94 7.58
N PRO A 151 -8.27 -21.81 6.80
CA PRO A 151 -8.32 -23.24 7.04
C PRO A 151 -7.48 -23.56 8.27
N LEU A 152 -8.05 -24.27 9.23
CA LEU A 152 -7.39 -24.68 10.46
C LEU A 152 -7.59 -26.16 10.72
N THR A 153 -6.57 -26.80 11.28
CA THR A 153 -6.63 -28.18 11.74
C THR A 153 -6.13 -28.23 13.17
N VAL A 154 -6.92 -28.82 14.06
CA VAL A 154 -6.63 -28.95 15.49
C VAL A 154 -6.74 -30.41 15.92
N LEU A 155 -5.90 -30.84 16.86
CA LEU A 155 -6.02 -32.16 17.48
C LEU A 155 -7.10 -32.13 18.59
N GLY A 156 -7.78 -33.25 18.76
CA GLY A 156 -8.79 -33.37 19.83
C GLY A 156 -8.22 -33.18 21.22
N SER A 157 -6.96 -33.55 21.45
CA SER A 157 -6.23 -33.31 22.70
C SER A 157 -6.09 -31.82 23.03
N ASP A 158 -5.97 -30.96 22.02
CA ASP A 158 -5.77 -29.52 22.22
C ASP A 158 -7.08 -28.79 22.53
N VAL A 159 -8.19 -29.30 21.98
CA VAL A 159 -9.54 -28.73 22.19
C VAL A 159 -10.17 -29.27 23.49
N LEU A 160 -9.86 -30.50 23.88
CA LEU A 160 -10.45 -31.20 25.01
C LEU A 160 -9.39 -31.72 26.02
N PRO A 161 -8.43 -30.88 26.47
CA PRO A 161 -7.30 -31.34 27.25
C PRO A 161 -7.71 -32.04 28.56
N GLU A 162 -8.71 -31.54 29.27
CA GLU A 162 -9.16 -32.15 30.53
C GLU A 162 -9.77 -33.54 30.38
N GLN A 163 -10.37 -33.82 29.23
CA GLN A 163 -10.97 -35.12 28.94
C GLN A 163 -9.91 -36.11 28.46
N CYS A 164 -8.90 -35.61 27.75
CA CYS A 164 -7.79 -36.43 27.25
C CYS A 164 -6.80 -36.75 28.36
N ASP A 165 -6.48 -35.85 29.26
CA ASP A 165 -5.59 -36.08 30.42
C ASP A 165 -6.16 -37.08 31.45
N ARG A 166 -7.46 -37.16 31.59
CA ARG A 166 -8.11 -38.03 32.59
C ARG A 166 -8.29 -39.47 32.12
N GLN A 167 -7.83 -39.87 30.92
CA GLN A 167 -8.04 -41.23 30.38
C GLN A 167 -9.49 -41.74 30.48
N LEU A 168 -10.46 -40.83 30.50
CA LEU A 168 -11.89 -41.14 30.58
C LEU A 168 -12.47 -41.54 29.22
N GLY A 169 -11.96 -42.67 28.66
CA GLY A 169 -12.74 -43.52 27.78
C GLY A 169 -12.94 -43.12 26.34
N ALA A 170 -12.19 -42.14 25.76
CA ALA A 170 -12.27 -41.83 24.35
C ALA A 170 -10.91 -41.48 23.73
N PRO A 171 -9.94 -42.43 23.71
CA PRO A 171 -8.64 -42.19 23.08
C PRO A 171 -8.77 -41.81 21.58
N ASP A 172 -9.78 -42.32 20.90
CA ASP A 172 -10.03 -42.04 19.47
C ASP A 172 -10.39 -40.59 19.20
N LEU A 173 -10.89 -39.83 20.19
CA LEU A 173 -11.19 -38.40 20.06
C LEU A 173 -9.96 -37.52 20.29
N CYS A 174 -9.05 -37.95 21.13
CA CYS A 174 -7.86 -37.17 21.48
C CYS A 174 -6.82 -37.13 20.36
N ASP A 175 -6.70 -38.25 19.64
CA ASP A 175 -5.79 -38.39 18.47
C ASP A 175 -6.46 -37.99 17.16
N ARG A 176 -7.70 -37.56 17.18
CA ARG A 176 -8.45 -37.20 15.97
C ARG A 176 -8.16 -35.77 15.57
N GLU A 177 -7.82 -35.60 14.29
CA GLU A 177 -7.72 -34.26 13.67
C GLU A 177 -9.12 -33.72 13.30
N PHE A 178 -9.40 -32.51 13.70
CA PHE A 178 -10.59 -31.76 13.31
C PHE A 178 -10.16 -30.63 12.40
N SER A 179 -10.64 -30.65 11.16
CA SER A 179 -10.40 -29.59 10.19
C SER A 179 -11.63 -28.72 10.03
N ALA A 180 -11.46 -27.42 10.06
CA ALA A 180 -12.49 -26.43 9.82
C ALA A 180 -11.94 -25.29 8.93
N THR A 181 -12.83 -24.56 8.30
CA THR A 181 -12.46 -23.34 7.56
C THR A 181 -13.34 -22.20 8.02
N ALA A 182 -12.75 -21.21 8.68
CA ALA A 182 -13.40 -19.98 9.00
C ALA A 182 -13.37 -19.04 7.78
N LYS A 183 -14.50 -18.38 7.51
CA LYS A 183 -14.65 -17.42 6.40
C LYS A 183 -15.34 -16.14 6.88
N PRO A 184 -14.72 -15.37 7.78
CA PRO A 184 -15.29 -14.10 8.18
C PRO A 184 -15.32 -13.11 7.01
N ASN A 185 -16.44 -12.39 6.88
CA ASN A 185 -16.53 -11.19 6.07
C ASN A 185 -16.47 -10.01 7.03
N TYR A 186 -15.88 -8.94 6.57
CA TYR A 186 -15.77 -7.70 7.32
C TYR A 186 -15.88 -6.51 6.41
N ASP A 187 -16.29 -5.40 6.95
CA ASP A 187 -16.26 -4.09 6.32
C ASP A 187 -15.73 -3.06 7.32
N GLY A 188 -15.37 -1.91 6.79
CA GLY A 188 -14.81 -0.87 7.62
C GLY A 188 -14.54 0.41 6.86
N THR A 189 -13.99 1.37 7.59
CA THR A 189 -13.51 2.64 7.03
C THR A 189 -11.99 2.67 7.03
N ASN A 190 -11.45 3.28 5.98
CA ASN A 190 -10.00 3.45 5.82
C ASN A 190 -9.70 4.92 5.58
N TRP A 191 -8.65 5.43 6.21
CA TRP A 191 -8.07 6.73 5.90
C TRP A 191 -6.55 6.62 5.81
N SER A 192 -5.95 7.46 4.99
CA SER A 192 -4.51 7.50 4.89
C SER A 192 -3.98 8.90 4.65
N ILE A 193 -2.72 9.10 4.99
CA ILE A 193 -1.92 10.24 4.60
C ILE A 193 -0.66 9.76 3.89
N GLY A 194 -0.17 10.55 2.97
CA GLY A 194 1.06 10.17 2.27
C GLY A 194 1.70 11.31 1.52
N THR A 195 2.86 10.99 1.00
CA THR A 195 3.60 11.86 0.11
C THR A 195 4.10 11.07 -1.10
N VAL A 196 4.23 11.76 -2.23
CA VAL A 196 4.91 11.25 -3.42
C VAL A 196 6.08 12.17 -3.67
N LEU A 197 7.29 11.62 -3.57
CA LEU A 197 8.50 12.27 -4.05
C LEU A 197 8.71 11.90 -5.51
N ALA A 198 9.01 12.88 -6.34
CA ALA A 198 9.07 12.71 -7.78
C ALA A 198 10.30 13.40 -8.35
N MET A 199 10.96 12.75 -9.29
CA MET A 199 12.11 13.28 -10.02
C MET A 199 12.08 12.75 -11.45
N GLY A 200 12.43 13.60 -12.43
CA GLY A 200 12.49 13.23 -13.84
C GLY A 200 13.72 13.79 -14.52
N TRP A 201 14.12 13.14 -15.58
CA TRP A 201 15.17 13.60 -16.48
C TRP A 201 14.84 13.10 -17.90
N GLU A 202 14.78 14.00 -18.85
CA GLU A 202 14.34 13.69 -20.21
C GLU A 202 12.98 12.96 -20.20
N GLN A 203 12.91 11.78 -20.78
CA GLN A 203 11.70 10.94 -20.80
C GLN A 203 11.55 10.01 -19.59
N PHE A 204 12.56 9.93 -18.71
CA PHE A 204 12.57 9.02 -17.57
C PHE A 204 12.09 9.71 -16.31
N PHE A 205 11.51 8.94 -15.39
CA PHE A 205 11.16 9.43 -14.07
C PHE A 205 11.32 8.37 -12.98
N VAL A 206 11.49 8.84 -11.77
CA VAL A 206 11.41 8.05 -10.54
C VAL A 206 10.38 8.69 -9.62
N VAL A 207 9.49 7.89 -9.06
CA VAL A 207 8.57 8.34 -8.01
C VAL A 207 8.63 7.40 -6.81
N LEU A 208 8.50 7.98 -5.63
CA LEU A 208 8.51 7.27 -4.36
C LEU A 208 7.28 7.67 -3.52
N PRO A 209 6.15 6.99 -3.68
CA PRO A 209 5.03 7.10 -2.75
C PRO A 209 5.37 6.49 -1.40
N ILE A 210 5.03 7.21 -0.33
CA ILE A 210 5.12 6.76 1.06
C ILE A 210 3.75 7.05 1.68
N VAL A 211 3.08 6.01 2.17
CA VAL A 211 1.70 6.08 2.66
C VAL A 211 1.60 5.43 4.03
N TYR A 212 1.00 6.11 4.96
CA TYR A 212 0.54 5.56 6.22
C TYR A 212 -0.99 5.50 6.23
N ALA A 213 -1.54 4.32 6.44
CA ALA A 213 -2.97 4.06 6.42
C ALA A 213 -3.44 3.47 7.75
N VAL A 214 -4.65 3.82 8.13
CA VAL A 214 -5.35 3.28 9.28
C VAL A 214 -6.72 2.80 8.83
N SER A 215 -7.09 1.58 9.21
CA SER A 215 -8.38 1.00 8.90
C SER A 215 -9.09 0.61 10.19
N ASP A 216 -10.28 1.15 10.38
CA ASP A 216 -11.23 0.77 11.42
C ASP A 216 -12.15 -0.32 10.83
N ILE A 217 -12.01 -1.53 11.31
CA ILE A 217 -12.67 -2.73 10.79
C ILE A 217 -13.68 -3.22 11.83
N ASP A 218 -14.94 -3.34 11.44
CA ASP A 218 -16.06 -3.71 12.33
C ASP A 218 -15.89 -5.06 13.07
N LEU A 219 -15.02 -5.93 12.54
CA LEU A 219 -14.74 -7.25 13.14
C LEU A 219 -13.61 -7.21 14.18
N LEU A 220 -12.83 -6.14 14.24
CA LEU A 220 -11.64 -6.03 15.07
C LEU A 220 -11.87 -5.07 16.25
N ASP A 221 -11.29 -5.40 17.39
CA ASP A 221 -11.32 -4.51 18.57
C ASP A 221 -10.29 -3.37 18.48
N THR A 222 -9.38 -3.44 17.50
CA THR A 222 -8.30 -2.47 17.30
C THR A 222 -8.21 -2.04 15.83
N ASP A 223 -7.72 -0.81 15.59
CA ASP A 223 -7.43 -0.33 14.25
C ASP A 223 -6.25 -1.09 13.62
N VAL A 224 -6.28 -1.19 12.30
CA VAL A 224 -5.21 -1.78 11.48
C VAL A 224 -4.31 -0.69 10.94
N ASP A 225 -3.05 -0.72 11.33
CA ASP A 225 -2.03 0.21 10.84
C ASP A 225 -1.23 -0.42 9.71
N ALA A 226 -0.99 0.35 8.65
CA ALA A 226 -0.20 -0.10 7.52
C ALA A 226 0.75 0.99 7.00
N LEU A 227 2.00 0.61 6.76
CA LEU A 227 2.99 1.43 6.06
C LEU A 227 3.25 0.84 4.68
N ASN A 228 3.06 1.66 3.65
CA ASN A 228 3.34 1.31 2.25
C ASN A 228 4.39 2.25 1.67
N ILE A 229 5.44 1.68 1.06
CA ILE A 229 6.50 2.41 0.35
C ILE A 229 6.64 1.77 -1.03
N SER A 230 6.47 2.54 -2.11
CA SER A 230 6.36 1.99 -3.47
C SER A 230 7.27 2.72 -4.47
N PRO A 231 8.60 2.45 -4.49
CA PRO A 231 9.47 3.02 -5.51
C PRO A 231 9.06 2.55 -6.91
N ARG A 232 9.01 3.50 -7.84
CA ARG A 232 8.65 3.28 -9.24
C ARG A 232 9.64 3.99 -10.14
N PHE A 233 9.98 3.34 -11.26
CA PHE A 233 10.76 3.89 -12.34
C PHE A 233 9.96 3.77 -13.63
N GLY A 234 9.96 4.81 -14.46
CA GLY A 234 9.15 4.80 -15.66
C GLY A 234 9.65 5.73 -16.76
N ILE A 235 8.88 5.74 -17.82
CA ILE A 235 9.09 6.58 -19.00
C ILE A 235 7.80 7.34 -19.30
N ASN A 236 7.94 8.57 -19.77
CA ASN A 236 6.87 9.37 -20.33
C ASN A 236 6.89 9.26 -21.86
N VAL A 237 5.70 9.12 -22.42
CA VAL A 237 5.46 9.04 -23.87
C VAL A 237 4.42 10.08 -24.21
N ASP A 238 4.80 11.06 -25.00
CA ASP A 238 3.86 12.03 -25.55
C ASP A 238 3.01 11.34 -26.64
N LEU A 239 1.70 11.47 -26.54
CA LEU A 239 0.73 10.95 -27.50
C LEU A 239 0.11 12.07 -28.35
N ASP A 240 0.83 13.16 -28.52
CA ASP A 240 0.37 14.36 -29.22
C ASP A 240 -0.99 14.86 -28.68
N SER A 241 -2.00 14.87 -29.53
CA SER A 241 -3.35 15.35 -29.18
C SER A 241 -4.11 14.46 -28.18
N LEU A 242 -3.57 13.29 -27.80
CA LEU A 242 -4.17 12.38 -26.84
C LEU A 242 -3.61 12.55 -25.40
N GLY A 243 -2.68 13.51 -25.22
CA GLY A 243 -2.05 13.77 -23.92
C GLY A 243 -0.85 12.86 -23.65
N ASP A 244 -0.43 12.75 -22.39
CA ASP A 244 0.81 12.09 -21.97
C ASP A 244 0.54 10.75 -21.30
N LEU A 245 1.30 9.73 -21.70
CA LEU A 245 1.25 8.40 -21.14
C LEU A 245 2.54 8.09 -20.38
N SER A 246 2.45 7.89 -19.08
CA SER A 246 3.57 7.41 -18.26
C SER A 246 3.43 5.91 -18.05
N LEU A 247 4.46 5.14 -18.40
CA LEU A 247 4.54 3.71 -18.14
C LEU A 247 5.61 3.46 -17.09
N PHE A 248 5.30 2.65 -16.07
CA PHE A 248 6.24 2.42 -14.98
C PHE A 248 6.22 0.98 -14.49
N LEU A 249 7.33 0.59 -13.91
CA LEU A 249 7.50 -0.64 -13.12
C LEU A 249 8.08 -0.27 -11.76
N GLY A 250 7.91 -1.15 -10.78
CA GLY A 250 8.41 -0.87 -9.45
C GLY A 250 8.22 -2.04 -8.49
N ALA A 251 8.32 -1.72 -7.23
CA ALA A 251 8.04 -2.64 -6.15
C ALA A 251 7.27 -1.93 -5.04
N THR A 252 6.47 -2.68 -4.31
CA THR A 252 5.75 -2.19 -3.13
C THR A 252 6.25 -2.91 -1.91
N TYR A 253 6.70 -2.18 -0.90
CA TYR A 253 6.92 -2.65 0.45
C TYR A 253 5.67 -2.35 1.28
N LEU A 254 5.04 -3.37 1.83
CA LEU A 254 3.90 -3.24 2.73
C LEU A 254 4.26 -3.89 4.06
N LYS A 255 4.08 -3.14 5.14
CA LYS A 255 4.10 -3.66 6.50
C LYS A 255 2.74 -3.38 7.13
N ALA A 256 2.01 -4.45 7.44
CA ALA A 256 0.79 -4.42 8.22
C ALA A 256 0.87 -5.51 9.28
N GLU A 257 0.46 -5.20 10.51
CA GLU A 257 0.37 -6.11 11.63
C GLU A 257 -0.95 -5.84 12.33
N VAL A 258 -1.72 -6.89 12.58
CA VAL A 258 -3.08 -6.79 13.12
C VAL A 258 -3.27 -7.80 14.23
N GLU A 259 -3.80 -7.37 15.36
CA GLU A 259 -4.32 -8.26 16.38
C GLU A 259 -5.79 -8.56 16.09
N VAL A 260 -6.10 -9.84 15.83
CA VAL A 260 -7.46 -10.30 15.54
C VAL A 260 -7.99 -11.07 16.74
N ALA A 261 -9.12 -10.62 17.30
CA ALA A 261 -9.84 -11.33 18.35
C ALA A 261 -11.28 -11.61 17.88
N GLY A 262 -11.84 -12.70 18.31
CA GLY A 262 -13.23 -13.04 17.95
C GLY A 262 -13.73 -14.28 18.64
N ASP A 263 -15.02 -14.57 18.39
CA ASP A 263 -15.74 -15.67 18.96
C ASP A 263 -16.31 -16.60 17.88
N ILE A 264 -16.06 -17.90 18.00
CA ILE A 264 -16.66 -18.92 17.14
C ILE A 264 -17.59 -19.78 17.99
N THR A 265 -18.87 -19.76 17.66
CA THR A 265 -19.88 -20.62 18.30
C THR A 265 -20.11 -21.86 17.43
N PHE A 266 -19.94 -23.04 18.02
CA PHE A 266 -20.17 -24.32 17.35
C PHE A 266 -21.04 -25.22 18.22
N ASP A 267 -21.79 -26.09 17.53
CA ASP A 267 -22.60 -27.13 18.17
C ASP A 267 -21.67 -28.28 18.63
N THR A 268 -21.64 -28.56 19.93
CA THR A 268 -20.78 -29.60 20.47
C THR A 268 -21.23 -31.01 20.09
N GLY A 269 -22.48 -31.16 19.61
CA GLY A 269 -23.07 -32.46 19.29
C GLY A 269 -23.28 -33.39 20.49
N LEU A 270 -22.92 -32.95 21.71
CA LEU A 270 -23.06 -33.73 22.94
C LEU A 270 -24.50 -33.80 23.43
N ARG A 271 -25.27 -32.72 23.21
CA ARG A 271 -26.71 -32.65 23.45
C ARG A 271 -27.39 -31.80 22.34
N PRO A 272 -28.61 -32.14 21.91
CA PRO A 272 -29.33 -31.34 20.94
C PRO A 272 -29.53 -29.88 21.44
N GLY A 273 -28.95 -28.91 20.68
CA GLY A 273 -29.04 -27.48 20.98
C GLY A 273 -28.02 -26.95 22.01
N GLU A 274 -27.00 -27.72 22.36
CA GLU A 274 -25.90 -27.27 23.19
C GLU A 274 -24.76 -26.73 22.30
N SER A 275 -24.58 -25.42 22.29
CA SER A 275 -23.47 -24.72 21.61
C SER A 275 -22.42 -24.27 22.60
N THR A 276 -21.20 -24.29 22.19
CA THR A 276 -20.06 -23.72 22.93
C THR A 276 -19.43 -22.61 22.13
N THR A 277 -19.08 -21.50 22.81
CA THR A 277 -18.36 -20.39 22.21
C THR A 277 -16.87 -20.53 22.53
N LEU A 278 -16.07 -20.59 21.49
CA LEU A 278 -14.61 -20.54 21.56
C LEU A 278 -14.16 -19.13 21.20
N SER A 279 -13.52 -18.46 22.14
CA SER A 279 -12.88 -17.16 21.92
C SER A 279 -11.47 -17.37 21.43
N TYR A 280 -11.03 -16.57 20.45
CA TYR A 280 -9.70 -16.63 19.90
C TYR A 280 -9.06 -15.25 19.83
N ARG A 281 -7.75 -15.22 19.96
CA ARG A 281 -6.90 -14.06 19.70
C ARG A 281 -5.67 -14.52 18.97
N LEU A 282 -5.29 -13.84 17.91
CA LEU A 282 -4.10 -14.14 17.11
C LEU A 282 -3.51 -12.86 16.52
N VAL A 283 -2.25 -12.94 16.12
CA VAL A 283 -1.58 -11.87 15.36
C VAL A 283 -1.52 -12.29 13.90
N GLU A 284 -1.98 -11.40 13.03
CA GLU A 284 -1.95 -11.54 11.59
C GLU A 284 -0.86 -10.65 11.01
N GLU A 285 0.01 -11.21 10.19
CA GLU A 285 1.05 -10.49 9.45
C GLU A 285 0.97 -10.85 7.96
N ASN A 286 1.40 -9.93 7.10
CA ASN A 286 1.56 -10.25 5.68
C ASN A 286 2.74 -11.20 5.48
N SER A 287 2.54 -12.23 4.65
CA SER A 287 3.53 -13.30 4.41
C SER A 287 4.81 -12.75 3.78
N ASP A 288 4.67 -11.91 2.75
CA ASP A 288 5.78 -11.22 2.09
C ASP A 288 5.56 -9.71 2.13
N ALA A 289 6.60 -8.99 2.56
CA ALA A 289 6.57 -7.52 2.59
C ALA A 289 6.67 -6.90 1.19
N TRP A 290 7.35 -7.56 0.25
CA TRP A 290 7.62 -7.02 -1.09
C TRP A 290 6.74 -7.62 -2.16
N ASN A 291 6.29 -6.77 -3.08
CA ASN A 291 5.51 -7.14 -4.26
C ASN A 291 6.03 -6.35 -5.48
N GLY A 292 6.13 -6.97 -6.64
CA GLY A 292 6.43 -6.28 -7.89
C GLY A 292 5.19 -5.56 -8.42
N LEU A 293 5.37 -4.46 -9.14
CA LEU A 293 4.27 -3.75 -9.77
C LEU A 293 4.61 -3.27 -11.18
N LEU A 294 3.56 -3.13 -12.00
CA LEU A 294 3.57 -2.53 -13.33
C LEU A 294 2.36 -1.62 -13.44
N GLY A 295 2.53 -0.45 -14.03
CA GLY A 295 1.41 0.46 -14.17
C GLY A 295 1.55 1.46 -15.29
N ALA A 296 0.46 2.18 -15.51
CA ALA A 296 0.35 3.26 -16.46
C ALA A 296 -0.45 4.42 -15.83
N ASN A 297 -0.03 5.63 -16.14
CA ASN A 297 -0.79 6.84 -15.86
C ASN A 297 -0.95 7.62 -17.14
N TRP A 298 -2.18 7.87 -17.54
CA TRP A 298 -2.52 8.62 -18.73
C TRP A 298 -3.12 9.97 -18.35
N GLN A 299 -2.36 11.04 -18.62
CA GLN A 299 -2.80 12.42 -18.48
C GLN A 299 -3.50 12.83 -19.78
N VAL A 300 -4.83 12.67 -19.81
CA VAL A 300 -5.66 12.92 -21.01
C VAL A 300 -5.73 14.41 -21.34
N THR A 301 -5.76 15.25 -20.31
CA THR A 301 -5.68 16.71 -20.40
C THR A 301 -4.94 17.22 -19.16
N PRO A 302 -4.50 18.47 -19.08
CA PRO A 302 -3.91 19.03 -17.86
C PRO A 302 -4.78 18.84 -16.61
N ALA A 303 -6.12 18.76 -16.77
CA ALA A 303 -7.07 18.60 -15.69
C ALA A 303 -7.47 17.14 -15.42
N TRP A 304 -7.36 16.21 -16.36
CA TRP A 304 -7.87 14.84 -16.22
C TRP A 304 -6.80 13.79 -16.43
N GLY A 305 -6.64 12.92 -15.46
CA GLY A 305 -5.74 11.77 -15.51
C GLY A 305 -6.43 10.47 -15.12
N VAL A 306 -5.94 9.37 -15.67
CA VAL A 306 -6.37 8.00 -15.37
C VAL A 306 -5.16 7.15 -15.06
N MET A 307 -5.20 6.39 -13.99
CA MET A 307 -4.13 5.48 -13.57
C MET A 307 -4.64 4.05 -13.48
N LEU A 308 -3.79 3.11 -13.89
CA LEU A 308 -3.97 1.68 -13.65
C LEU A 308 -2.64 1.08 -13.20
N GLU A 309 -2.67 0.32 -12.10
CA GLU A 309 -1.53 -0.40 -11.57
C GLU A 309 -1.92 -1.83 -11.24
N ILE A 310 -1.05 -2.76 -11.54
CA ILE A 310 -1.18 -4.18 -11.21
C ILE A 310 0.07 -4.58 -10.45
N GLY A 311 -0.13 -5.08 -9.25
CA GLY A 311 0.91 -5.68 -8.43
C GLY A 311 0.82 -7.19 -8.46
N ALA A 312 1.98 -7.86 -8.53
CA ALA A 312 2.09 -9.29 -8.44
C ALA A 312 3.38 -9.71 -7.75
N GLY A 313 3.27 -10.63 -6.81
CA GLY A 313 4.40 -11.21 -6.07
C GLY A 313 4.04 -12.59 -5.56
N GLY A 314 4.94 -13.23 -4.81
CA GLY A 314 4.77 -14.60 -4.36
C GLY A 314 3.48 -14.85 -3.58
N THR A 315 3.08 -13.91 -2.76
CA THR A 315 1.95 -14.06 -1.82
C THR A 315 0.90 -12.97 -1.91
N ARG A 316 1.09 -11.95 -2.79
CA ARG A 316 0.14 -10.86 -2.97
C ARG A 316 -0.09 -10.50 -4.43
N THR A 317 -1.35 -10.26 -4.77
CA THR A 317 -1.77 -9.70 -6.06
C THR A 317 -2.71 -8.53 -5.80
N ASP A 318 -2.50 -7.41 -6.47
CA ASP A 318 -3.32 -6.22 -6.34
C ASP A 318 -3.59 -5.55 -7.68
N VAL A 319 -4.73 -4.88 -7.76
CA VAL A 319 -5.11 -4.02 -8.87
C VAL A 319 -5.63 -2.71 -8.29
N ILE A 320 -5.04 -1.61 -8.73
CA ILE A 320 -5.41 -0.26 -8.33
C ILE A 320 -5.73 0.53 -9.58
N ALA A 321 -6.85 1.21 -9.59
CA ALA A 321 -7.19 2.18 -10.64
C ALA A 321 -7.47 3.54 -10.01
N GLY A 322 -7.40 4.59 -10.82
CA GLY A 322 -7.69 5.93 -10.34
C GLY A 322 -8.15 6.85 -11.48
N VAL A 323 -9.08 7.73 -11.17
CA VAL A 323 -9.43 8.86 -12.02
C VAL A 323 -9.22 10.11 -11.20
N THR A 324 -8.43 11.03 -11.72
CA THR A 324 -8.03 12.28 -11.05
C THR A 324 -8.52 13.48 -11.85
N TYR A 325 -9.11 14.42 -11.14
CA TYR A 325 -9.37 15.79 -11.64
C TYR A 325 -8.45 16.76 -10.90
N ARG A 326 -7.73 17.61 -11.67
CA ARG A 326 -6.80 18.63 -11.17
C ARG A 326 -7.28 20.03 -11.49
N PHE A 327 -6.97 20.97 -10.61
CA PHE A 327 -7.37 22.38 -10.71
C PHE A 327 -6.40 23.31 -9.95
#